data_90aa160e14a89c19144fb85f276b4d0f
#
_entry.id   90aa160e14a89c19144fb85f276b4d0f
#
_cell.length_a   1.000
_cell.length_b   1.000
_cell.length_c   1.000
_cell.angle_alpha   90.00
_cell.angle_beta   90.00
_cell.angle_gamma   90.00
#
_symmetry.space_group_name_H-M   'P 1'
#
loop_
_entity.id
_entity.type
_entity.pdbx_description
1 polymer ?
#
loop_
_entity_poly.entity_id
_entity_poly.type
_entity_poly.pdbx_seq_one_letter_code
_entity_poly.pdbx_strand_id
1 'polypeptide(L)'
;MKETKICVIGLGYVGLPLARLFSTRYKTVGFDMNSKRCEALMSGHDATLEVSDELLQDAIDNHGLLCTSDIEQIRDCNFYVVAV
;
A
#
# COMPACT_ATOMS: atom_id res chain seq x y z
N MET A 1 -15.98 -18.57 2.09
CA MET A 1 -14.65 -18.28 1.55
C MET A 1 -14.13 -16.97 2.09
N LYS A 2 -12.87 -16.95 2.45
CA LYS A 2 -12.27 -15.70 2.88
C LYS A 2 -11.97 -14.81 1.69
N GLU A 3 -12.28 -13.55 1.85
CA GLU A 3 -11.91 -12.53 0.88
C GLU A 3 -10.37 -12.38 0.85
N THR A 4 -9.81 -12.22 -0.35
CA THR A 4 -8.38 -12.00 -0.50
C THR A 4 -8.02 -10.61 0.03
N LYS A 5 -7.05 -10.57 0.94
CA LYS A 5 -6.50 -9.33 1.47
C LYS A 5 -4.98 -9.40 1.34
N ILE A 6 -4.42 -8.50 0.56
CA ILE A 6 -3.00 -8.51 0.19
C ILE A 6 -2.24 -7.52 1.05
N CYS A 7 -1.07 -7.95 1.52
CA CYS A 7 -0.10 -7.05 2.12
C CYS A 7 1.13 -6.98 1.22
N VAL A 8 1.52 -5.77 0.83
CA VAL A 8 2.77 -5.54 0.13
C VAL A 8 3.78 -5.00 1.14
N ILE A 9 4.86 -5.73 1.36
CA ILE A 9 5.91 -5.38 2.31
C ILE A 9 7.05 -4.70 1.56
N GLY A 10 7.31 -3.45 1.90
CA GLY A 10 8.28 -2.61 1.22
C GLY A 10 7.60 -1.71 0.20
N LEU A 11 7.55 -0.41 0.47
CA LEU A 11 6.82 0.57 -0.35
C LEU A 11 7.79 1.51 -1.07
N GLY A 12 8.86 0.94 -1.64
CA GLY A 12 9.79 1.67 -2.46
C GLY A 12 9.38 1.67 -3.92
N TYR A 13 10.38 1.69 -4.81
CA TYR A 13 10.17 1.81 -6.25
C TYR A 13 9.34 0.68 -6.86
N VAL A 14 9.40 -0.52 -6.28
CA VAL A 14 8.66 -1.68 -6.79
C VAL A 14 7.38 -1.91 -6.01
N GLY A 15 7.46 -1.85 -4.68
CA GLY A 15 6.33 -2.21 -3.82
C GLY A 15 5.15 -1.26 -3.91
N LEU A 16 5.39 0.04 -3.98
CA LEU A 16 4.30 1.01 -4.04
C LEU A 16 3.47 0.88 -5.31
N PRO A 17 4.08 0.82 -6.51
CA PRO A 17 3.30 0.59 -7.73
C PRO A 17 2.49 -0.72 -7.68
N LEU A 18 3.06 -1.78 -7.11
CA LEU A 18 2.34 -3.04 -6.95
C LEU A 18 1.16 -2.91 -5.99
N ALA A 19 1.38 -2.26 -4.84
CA ALA A 19 0.30 -2.06 -3.87
C ALA A 19 -0.86 -1.26 -4.48
N ARG A 20 -0.53 -0.22 -5.20
CA ARG A 20 -1.53 0.59 -5.91
C ARG A 20 -2.30 -0.28 -6.91
N LEU A 21 -1.60 -1.09 -7.71
CA LEU A 21 -2.24 -1.91 -8.72
C LEU A 21 -3.14 -2.98 -8.10
N PHE A 22 -2.67 -3.67 -7.06
CA PHE A 22 -3.48 -4.66 -6.35
C PHE A 22 -4.71 -4.04 -5.71
N SER A 23 -4.61 -2.80 -5.23
CA SER A 23 -5.74 -2.14 -4.57
C SER A 23 -6.94 -1.95 -5.50
N THR A 24 -6.73 -1.97 -6.81
CA THR A 24 -7.84 -1.85 -7.77
C THR A 24 -8.71 -3.10 -7.81
N ARG A 25 -8.22 -4.23 -7.32
CA ARG A 25 -8.95 -5.50 -7.38
C ARG A 25 -9.17 -6.18 -6.03
N TYR A 26 -8.31 -5.92 -5.06
CA TYR A 26 -8.33 -6.59 -3.76
C TYR A 26 -8.15 -5.58 -2.65
N LYS A 27 -8.61 -5.92 -1.46
CA LYS A 27 -8.21 -5.17 -0.28
C LYS A 27 -6.70 -5.27 -0.14
N THR A 28 -6.02 -4.14 -0.08
CA THR A 28 -4.57 -4.08 -0.07
C THR A 28 -4.07 -3.16 1.02
N VAL A 29 -3.09 -3.65 1.77
CA VAL A 29 -2.36 -2.87 2.75
C VAL A 29 -0.90 -2.84 2.33
N GLY A 30 -0.32 -1.65 2.26
CA GLY A 30 1.10 -1.47 2.07
C GLY A 30 1.78 -1.31 3.42
N PHE A 31 2.83 -2.06 3.65
CA PHE A 31 3.60 -1.98 4.89
C PHE A 31 5.03 -1.52 4.61
N ASP A 32 5.49 -0.53 5.37
CA ASP A 32 6.88 -0.09 5.35
C ASP A 32 7.30 0.30 6.75
N MET A 33 8.52 -0.06 7.14
CA MET A 33 9.04 0.28 8.46
C MET A 33 9.26 1.79 8.62
N ASN A 34 9.38 2.52 7.52
CA ASN A 34 9.57 3.97 7.55
C ASN A 34 8.22 4.67 7.71
N SER A 35 7.92 5.10 8.94
CA SER A 35 6.65 5.74 9.25
C SER A 35 6.47 7.07 8.52
N LYS A 36 7.53 7.81 8.28
CA LYS A 36 7.46 9.08 7.53
C LYS A 36 7.07 8.84 6.08
N ARG A 37 7.58 7.76 5.49
CA ARG A 37 7.18 7.33 4.15
C ARG A 37 5.69 7.04 4.10
N CYS A 38 5.20 6.28 5.08
CA CYS A 38 3.78 5.94 5.16
C CYS A 38 2.90 7.19 5.34
N GLU A 39 3.32 8.12 6.19
CA GLU A 39 2.59 9.38 6.38
C GLU A 39 2.50 10.18 5.09
N ALA A 40 3.62 10.31 4.37
CA ALA A 40 3.65 11.03 3.10
C ALA A 40 2.72 10.37 2.07
N LEU A 41 2.75 9.04 1.98
CA LEU A 41 1.89 8.30 1.06
C LEU A 41 0.42 8.48 1.39
N MET A 42 0.06 8.44 2.67
CA MET A 42 -1.34 8.63 3.07
C MET A 42 -1.80 10.08 2.90
N SER A 43 -0.88 11.03 2.76
CA SER A 43 -1.22 12.40 2.39
C SER A 43 -1.40 12.57 0.88
N GLY A 44 -1.15 11.52 0.10
CA GLY A 44 -1.39 11.51 -1.34
C GLY A 44 -0.17 11.81 -2.19
N HIS A 45 1.04 11.69 -1.63
CA HIS A 45 2.26 12.00 -2.38
C HIS A 45 3.32 10.91 -2.26
N ASP A 46 3.85 10.48 -3.40
CA ASP A 46 4.97 9.55 -3.50
C ASP A 46 6.24 10.32 -3.88
N ALA A 47 7.16 10.47 -2.93
CA ALA A 47 8.43 11.18 -3.15
C ALA A 47 9.31 10.50 -4.22
N THR A 48 9.12 9.20 -4.47
CA THR A 48 9.86 8.50 -5.52
C THR A 48 9.28 8.74 -6.91
N LEU A 49 8.09 9.34 -7.01
CA LEU A 49 7.40 9.68 -8.25
C LEU A 49 7.07 8.46 -9.13
N GLU A 50 7.02 7.28 -8.54
CA GLU A 50 6.62 6.05 -9.26
C GLU A 50 5.11 5.97 -9.44
N VAL A 51 4.37 6.55 -8.50
CA VAL A 51 2.91 6.65 -8.57
C VAL A 51 2.54 8.12 -8.51
N SER A 52 1.77 8.59 -9.47
CA SER A 52 1.33 9.99 -9.46
C SER A 52 0.42 10.27 -8.28
N ASP A 53 0.35 11.54 -7.87
CA ASP A 53 -0.52 11.96 -6.79
C ASP A 53 -1.98 11.58 -7.07
N GLU A 54 -2.42 11.72 -8.30
CA GLU A 54 -3.79 11.39 -8.72
C GLU A 54 -4.08 9.89 -8.56
N LEU A 55 -3.19 9.02 -9.02
CA LEU A 55 -3.35 7.58 -8.91
C LEU A 55 -3.28 7.12 -7.46
N LEU A 56 -2.38 7.71 -6.67
CA LEU A 56 -2.25 7.38 -5.26
C LEU A 56 -3.49 7.80 -4.49
N GLN A 57 -3.97 9.01 -4.72
CA GLN A 57 -5.17 9.52 -4.07
C GLN A 57 -6.40 8.68 -4.43
N ASP A 58 -6.52 8.29 -5.70
CA ASP A 58 -7.58 7.39 -6.15
C ASP A 58 -7.54 6.05 -5.42
N ALA A 59 -6.35 5.48 -5.28
CA ALA A 59 -6.19 4.20 -4.58
C ALA A 59 -6.63 4.31 -3.11
N ILE A 60 -6.27 5.40 -2.46
CA ILE A 60 -6.66 5.64 -1.06
C ILE A 60 -8.15 5.87 -0.94
N ASP A 61 -8.70 6.78 -1.74
CA ASP A 61 -10.09 7.23 -1.58
C ASP A 61 -11.11 6.24 -2.12
N ASN A 62 -10.82 5.61 -3.26
CA ASN A 62 -11.79 4.79 -3.97
C ASN A 62 -11.52 3.28 -3.85
N HIS A 63 -10.31 2.88 -3.49
CA HIS A 63 -9.92 1.49 -3.40
C HIS A 63 -9.46 1.05 -2.00
N GLY A 64 -9.48 1.97 -1.05
CA GLY A 64 -9.19 1.67 0.35
C GLY A 64 -7.74 1.29 0.64
N LEU A 65 -6.78 1.71 -0.20
CA LEU A 65 -5.38 1.44 0.05
C LEU A 65 -4.94 2.10 1.35
N LEU A 66 -4.35 1.30 2.24
CA LEU A 66 -3.75 1.78 3.48
C LEU A 66 -2.25 1.53 3.44
N CYS A 67 -1.46 2.57 3.66
CA CYS A 67 -0.01 2.45 3.82
C CYS A 67 0.31 2.67 5.30
N THR A 68 0.97 1.73 5.92
CA THR A 68 1.19 1.75 7.37
C THR A 68 2.53 1.18 7.77
N SER A 69 3.06 1.65 8.89
CA SER A 69 4.22 1.05 9.57
C SER A 69 3.80 0.22 10.79
N ASP A 70 2.51 0.07 11.02
CA ASP A 70 1.97 -0.67 12.15
C ASP A 70 1.73 -2.13 11.75
N ILE A 71 2.51 -3.04 12.33
CA ILE A 71 2.43 -4.47 12.04
C ILE A 71 1.05 -5.07 12.36
N GLU A 72 0.31 -4.47 13.29
CA GLU A 72 -1.02 -4.95 13.64
C GLU A 72 -2.01 -4.78 12.49
N GLN A 73 -1.78 -3.81 11.61
CA GLN A 73 -2.66 -3.55 10.49
C GLN A 73 -2.56 -4.59 9.39
N ILE A 74 -1.52 -5.45 9.40
CA ILE A 74 -1.32 -6.45 8.35
C ILE A 74 -1.56 -7.88 8.84
N ARG A 75 -1.93 -8.07 10.10
CA ARG A 75 -2.07 -9.41 10.68
C ARG A 75 -3.20 -10.22 10.07
N ASP A 76 -4.22 -9.56 9.58
CA ASP A 76 -5.37 -10.23 8.98
C ASP A 76 -5.26 -10.37 7.46
N CYS A 77 -4.14 -9.97 6.87
CA CYS A 77 -3.86 -10.23 5.46
C CYS A 77 -3.61 -11.73 5.26
N ASN A 78 -4.04 -12.24 4.12
CA ASN A 78 -3.88 -13.66 3.81
C ASN A 78 -2.98 -13.91 2.59
N PHE A 79 -2.40 -12.86 2.04
CA PHE A 79 -1.46 -12.95 0.94
C PHE A 79 -0.39 -11.87 1.12
N TYR A 80 0.88 -12.27 1.19
CA TYR A 80 1.97 -11.32 1.43
C TYR A 80 2.92 -11.30 0.24
N VAL A 81 3.22 -10.09 -0.23
CA VAL A 81 4.18 -9.85 -1.31
C VAL A 81 5.34 -9.06 -0.73
N VAL A 82 6.53 -9.60 -0.78
CA VAL A 82 7.74 -8.93 -0.28
C VAL A 82 8.45 -8.27 -1.45
N ALA A 83 8.51 -6.93 -1.41
CA ALA A 83 9.03 -6.10 -2.51
C ALA A 83 10.19 -5.22 -2.02
N VAL A 84 11.21 -5.83 -1.45
CA VAL A 84 12.37 -5.12 -0.92
C VAL A 84 13.56 -5.17 -1.87
#